data_8bfba42344e363520176e8b00bc838da
#
_entry.id   8bfba42344e363520176e8b00bc838da
#
_cell.length_a   1.000
_cell.length_b   1.000
_cell.length_c   1.000
_cell.angle_alpha   90.00
_cell.angle_beta   90.00
_cell.angle_gamma   90.00
#
_symmetry.space_group_name_H-M   'P 1'
#
loop_
_entity.id
_entity.type
_entity.pdbx_description
1 polymer ?
#
loop_
_entity_poly.entity_id
_entity_poly.type
_entity_poly.pdbx_seq_one_letter_code
_entity_poly.pdbx_strand_id
1 'polypeptide(L)'
;MASPSTVRHPSNRMLDASLRGYLETNSDIVTHIAKPVRMDDIGALSAQSEQPILFESIVEKPGFRLCDMLVKNRRSQARALGVERQDYLKTLAYRLRQPPRGLKNVTTGPVKEVVRCGGDADWTTLPIPFHKDKDEAPYVTAMNIIRDPETGFYNSCHAGTHAVAPRRGLVSFVTPHSHVIMRKYREMGKDTMPIAFVFGLPPAYEIMANFSGLHMDTWGEMEMVGTIMDRDIEMVPCETLELNVPAEAEIVVEGRVNLNGRFEVGDVTSP
;
A
#
# COMPACT_ATOMS: atom_id res chain seq x y z
N MET A 1 6.01 -47.81 6.40
CA MET A 1 6.53 -46.65 5.63
C MET A 1 5.34 -46.04 4.90
N ALA A 2 4.88 -44.88 5.39
CA ALA A 2 3.74 -44.17 4.76
C ALA A 2 4.29 -43.34 3.60
N SER A 3 3.72 -43.50 2.41
CA SER A 3 4.03 -42.67 1.24
C SER A 3 3.83 -41.21 1.51
N PRO A 4 4.71 -40.32 1.01
CA PRO A 4 4.49 -38.88 1.17
C PRO A 4 3.24 -38.52 0.36
N SER A 5 2.25 -37.96 1.08
CA SER A 5 1.05 -37.39 0.47
C SER A 5 1.49 -36.29 -0.52
N THR A 6 1.22 -36.52 -1.79
CA THR A 6 1.32 -35.52 -2.84
C THR A 6 0.48 -34.29 -2.44
N VAL A 7 1.14 -33.23 -2.00
CA VAL A 7 0.52 -31.93 -1.79
C VAL A 7 0.06 -31.47 -3.18
N ARG A 8 -1.25 -31.57 -3.45
CA ARG A 8 -1.84 -30.92 -4.62
C ARG A 8 -1.55 -29.43 -4.47
N HIS A 9 -0.78 -28.84 -5.39
CA HIS A 9 -0.67 -27.42 -5.52
C HIS A 9 -2.08 -26.86 -5.71
N PRO A 10 -2.53 -25.89 -4.89
CA PRO A 10 -3.78 -25.20 -5.16
C PRO A 10 -3.67 -24.63 -6.58
N SER A 11 -4.77 -24.71 -7.33
CA SER A 11 -4.87 -24.18 -8.69
C SER A 11 -4.31 -22.75 -8.70
N ASN A 12 -3.21 -22.57 -9.41
CA ASN A 12 -2.53 -21.29 -9.56
C ASN A 12 -3.44 -20.42 -10.45
N ARG A 13 -4.46 -19.78 -9.88
CA ARG A 13 -5.09 -18.64 -10.53
C ARG A 13 -3.98 -17.60 -10.65
N MET A 14 -3.67 -17.21 -11.87
CA MET A 14 -2.77 -16.10 -12.12
C MET A 14 -3.34 -14.90 -11.38
N LEU A 15 -2.63 -14.41 -10.35
CA LEU A 15 -3.08 -13.27 -9.56
C LEU A 15 -3.01 -12.04 -10.44
N ASP A 16 -4.11 -11.31 -10.51
CA ASP A 16 -4.17 -10.06 -11.24
C ASP A 16 -3.09 -9.10 -10.72
N ALA A 17 -2.35 -8.53 -11.64
CA ALA A 17 -1.27 -7.62 -11.31
C ALA A 17 -1.79 -6.26 -10.81
N SER A 18 -3.06 -5.92 -11.06
CA SER A 18 -3.67 -4.63 -10.71
C SER A 18 -4.78 -4.76 -9.68
N LEU A 19 -5.03 -3.68 -8.93
CA LEU A 19 -6.17 -3.61 -8.03
C LEU A 19 -7.49 -3.78 -8.78
N ARG A 20 -7.62 -3.18 -9.96
CA ARG A 20 -8.82 -3.30 -10.82
C ARG A 20 -9.12 -4.75 -11.15
N GLY A 21 -8.14 -5.49 -11.66
CA GLY A 21 -8.30 -6.90 -11.97
C GLY A 21 -8.66 -7.72 -10.73
N TYR A 22 -8.04 -7.42 -9.57
CA TYR A 22 -8.42 -8.05 -8.31
C TYR A 22 -9.89 -7.83 -7.95
N LEU A 23 -10.38 -6.59 -8.03
CA LEU A 23 -11.77 -6.24 -7.72
C LEU A 23 -12.76 -6.92 -8.68
N GLU A 24 -12.45 -6.98 -9.97
CA GLU A 24 -13.27 -7.64 -10.99
C GLU A 24 -13.34 -9.16 -10.75
N THR A 25 -12.19 -9.80 -10.54
CA THR A 25 -12.10 -11.26 -10.32
C THR A 25 -12.74 -11.71 -9.00
N ASN A 26 -12.78 -10.82 -8.01
CA ASN A 26 -13.28 -11.12 -6.66
C ASN A 26 -14.54 -10.32 -6.30
N SER A 27 -15.35 -9.94 -7.27
CA SER A 27 -16.59 -9.18 -7.06
C SER A 27 -17.59 -9.87 -6.12
N ASP A 28 -17.49 -11.20 -5.97
CA ASP A 28 -18.31 -12.00 -5.05
C ASP A 28 -18.00 -11.77 -3.56
N ILE A 29 -16.88 -11.11 -3.25
CA ILE A 29 -16.46 -10.80 -1.88
C ILE A 29 -16.31 -9.30 -1.63
N VAL A 30 -16.67 -8.46 -2.57
CA VAL A 30 -16.60 -7.00 -2.47
C VAL A 30 -18.01 -6.42 -2.41
N THR A 31 -18.25 -5.58 -1.42
CA THR A 31 -19.50 -4.81 -1.34
C THR A 31 -19.40 -3.61 -2.28
N HIS A 32 -20.28 -3.54 -3.29
CA HIS A 32 -20.33 -2.43 -4.23
C HIS A 32 -21.38 -1.41 -3.80
N ILE A 33 -20.99 -0.14 -3.65
CA ILE A 33 -21.88 0.98 -3.40
C ILE A 33 -21.94 1.84 -4.66
N ALA A 34 -22.96 1.61 -5.47
CA ALA A 34 -23.17 2.33 -6.74
C ALA A 34 -23.76 3.74 -6.54
N LYS A 35 -24.48 3.97 -5.43
CA LYS A 35 -25.01 5.29 -5.09
C LYS A 35 -23.89 6.24 -4.72
N PRO A 36 -23.90 7.50 -5.21
CA PRO A 36 -22.91 8.49 -4.82
C PRO A 36 -22.83 8.67 -3.31
N VAL A 37 -21.61 8.63 -2.76
CA VAL A 37 -21.32 8.72 -1.33
C VAL A 37 -20.52 9.98 -1.05
N ARG A 38 -20.83 10.66 0.05
CA ARG A 38 -20.03 11.80 0.53
C ARG A 38 -18.76 11.32 1.20
N MET A 39 -17.70 12.11 1.10
CA MET A 39 -16.41 11.81 1.75
C MET A 39 -16.56 11.56 3.26
N ASP A 40 -17.42 12.33 3.93
CA ASP A 40 -17.66 12.24 5.37
C ASP A 40 -18.35 10.94 5.81
N ASP A 41 -19.05 10.27 4.90
CA ASP A 41 -19.78 9.02 5.18
C ASP A 41 -18.92 7.77 4.97
N ILE A 42 -17.79 7.87 4.26
CA ILE A 42 -16.96 6.73 3.85
C ILE A 42 -16.49 5.95 5.07
N GLY A 43 -15.93 6.60 6.08
CA GLY A 43 -15.41 5.95 7.28
C GLY A 43 -16.49 5.14 8.01
N ALA A 44 -17.68 5.75 8.20
CA ALA A 44 -18.81 5.08 8.86
C ALA A 44 -19.35 3.89 8.07
N LEU A 45 -19.42 3.98 6.75
CA LEU A 45 -19.84 2.89 5.86
C LEU A 45 -18.81 1.75 5.85
N SER A 46 -17.52 2.09 5.76
CA SER A 46 -16.43 1.11 5.81
C SER A 46 -16.41 0.34 7.13
N ALA A 47 -16.63 1.02 8.25
CA ALA A 47 -16.68 0.40 9.58
C ALA A 47 -17.82 -0.62 9.71
N GLN A 48 -18.95 -0.38 9.06
CA GLN A 48 -20.12 -1.27 9.08
C GLN A 48 -20.02 -2.45 8.11
N SER A 49 -19.11 -2.39 7.13
CA SER A 49 -18.97 -3.48 6.15
C SER A 49 -18.22 -4.67 6.75
N GLU A 50 -18.74 -5.88 6.56
CA GLU A 50 -18.04 -7.14 6.86
C GLU A 50 -17.13 -7.62 5.73
N GLN A 51 -17.17 -6.96 4.58
CA GLN A 51 -16.45 -7.27 3.35
C GLN A 51 -15.58 -6.07 2.94
N PRO A 52 -14.56 -6.27 2.07
CA PRO A 52 -14.00 -5.18 1.28
C PRO A 52 -15.12 -4.38 0.62
N ILE A 53 -14.95 -3.07 0.54
CA ILE A 53 -15.99 -2.19 0.03
C ILE A 53 -15.43 -1.33 -1.12
N LEU A 54 -16.23 -1.18 -2.19
CA LEU A 54 -15.93 -0.30 -3.33
C LEU A 54 -17.03 0.73 -3.48
N PHE A 55 -16.68 1.99 -3.30
CA PHE A 55 -17.50 3.15 -3.60
C PHE A 55 -17.28 3.54 -5.06
N GLU A 56 -18.32 3.38 -5.89
CA GLU A 56 -18.24 3.61 -7.33
C GLU A 56 -18.27 5.11 -7.71
N SER A 57 -18.75 5.97 -6.81
CA SER A 57 -18.87 7.40 -7.01
C SER A 57 -18.74 8.17 -5.71
N ILE A 58 -17.86 9.16 -5.71
CA ILE A 58 -17.62 10.07 -4.58
C ILE A 58 -18.13 11.47 -4.94
N VAL A 59 -19.04 12.01 -4.14
CA VAL A 59 -19.75 13.28 -4.44
C VAL A 59 -18.75 14.42 -4.65
N GLU A 60 -17.80 14.59 -3.72
CA GLU A 60 -16.83 15.70 -3.74
C GLU A 60 -15.64 15.44 -4.67
N LYS A 61 -15.52 14.21 -5.21
CA LYS A 61 -14.41 13.78 -6.08
C LYS A 61 -14.92 13.04 -7.32
N PRO A 62 -15.65 13.72 -8.21
CA PRO A 62 -16.22 13.09 -9.39
C PRO A 62 -15.12 12.46 -10.27
N GLY A 63 -15.39 11.27 -10.77
CA GLY A 63 -14.46 10.48 -11.58
C GLY A 63 -13.54 9.56 -10.79
N PHE A 64 -13.47 9.70 -9.46
CA PHE A 64 -12.78 8.74 -8.60
C PHE A 64 -13.72 7.67 -8.06
N ARG A 65 -13.15 6.47 -7.91
CA ARG A 65 -13.69 5.39 -7.08
C ARG A 65 -12.78 5.22 -5.87
N LEU A 66 -13.31 4.67 -4.80
CA LEU A 66 -12.52 4.37 -3.62
C LEU A 66 -12.82 2.97 -3.13
N CYS A 67 -11.81 2.14 -2.94
CA CYS A 67 -11.96 0.88 -2.23
C CYS A 67 -11.29 0.95 -0.86
N ASP A 68 -11.89 0.27 0.10
CA ASP A 68 -11.42 0.25 1.47
C ASP A 68 -11.54 -1.15 2.06
N MET A 69 -10.82 -1.41 3.15
CA MET A 69 -10.86 -2.67 3.88
C MET A 69 -10.52 -3.91 3.05
N LEU A 70 -9.60 -3.81 2.08
CA LEU A 70 -9.25 -4.90 1.15
C LEU A 70 -8.84 -6.20 1.85
N VAL A 71 -8.21 -6.11 3.02
CA VAL A 71 -7.79 -7.27 3.83
C VAL A 71 -8.63 -7.45 5.10
N LYS A 72 -9.90 -6.98 5.09
CA LYS A 72 -10.84 -6.93 6.22
C LYS A 72 -10.99 -8.26 6.95
N ASN A 73 -11.05 -9.36 6.23
CA ASN A 73 -11.31 -10.66 6.81
C ASN A 73 -10.46 -11.76 6.16
N ARG A 74 -10.49 -12.96 6.76
CA ARG A 74 -9.70 -14.11 6.29
C ARG A 74 -10.04 -14.54 4.84
N ARG A 75 -11.27 -14.30 4.39
CA ARG A 75 -11.67 -14.64 3.02
C ARG A 75 -11.02 -13.69 2.02
N SER A 76 -11.03 -12.38 2.30
CA SER A 76 -10.37 -11.39 1.43
C SER A 76 -8.85 -11.56 1.41
N GLN A 77 -8.23 -11.86 2.57
CA GLN A 77 -6.80 -12.18 2.64
C GLN A 77 -6.44 -13.42 1.81
N ALA A 78 -7.28 -14.47 1.84
CA ALA A 78 -7.06 -15.66 1.03
C ALA A 78 -7.16 -15.37 -0.46
N ARG A 79 -8.15 -14.58 -0.87
CA ARG A 79 -8.31 -14.15 -2.27
C ARG A 79 -7.12 -13.31 -2.76
N ALA A 80 -6.49 -12.53 -1.88
CA ALA A 80 -5.24 -11.82 -2.21
C ALA A 80 -4.09 -12.75 -2.61
N LEU A 81 -4.11 -13.99 -2.14
CA LEU A 81 -3.16 -15.05 -2.52
C LEU A 81 -3.70 -16.01 -3.58
N GLY A 82 -4.89 -15.77 -4.12
CA GLY A 82 -5.53 -16.63 -5.13
C GLY A 82 -5.98 -17.99 -4.62
N VAL A 83 -6.27 -18.10 -3.32
CA VAL A 83 -6.65 -19.36 -2.68
C VAL A 83 -7.97 -19.26 -1.92
N GLU A 84 -8.51 -20.39 -1.50
CA GLU A 84 -9.68 -20.44 -0.65
C GLU A 84 -9.31 -20.19 0.83
N ARG A 85 -10.28 -19.75 1.63
CA ARG A 85 -10.10 -19.37 3.04
C ARG A 85 -9.36 -20.42 3.89
N GLN A 86 -9.68 -21.70 3.71
CA GLN A 86 -9.07 -22.80 4.48
C GLN A 86 -7.60 -23.01 4.15
N ASP A 87 -7.14 -22.61 2.95
CA ASP A 87 -5.78 -22.81 2.47
C ASP A 87 -4.87 -21.59 2.75
N TYR A 88 -5.42 -20.48 3.22
CA TYR A 88 -4.70 -19.23 3.37
C TYR A 88 -3.40 -19.36 4.18
N LEU A 89 -3.50 -19.81 5.44
CA LEU A 89 -2.33 -19.88 6.32
C LEU A 89 -1.29 -20.87 5.83
N LYS A 90 -1.73 -22.01 5.29
CA LYS A 90 -0.83 -23.02 4.72
C LYS A 90 -0.08 -22.46 3.50
N THR A 91 -0.80 -21.79 2.61
CA THR A 91 -0.21 -21.18 1.41
C THR A 91 0.72 -20.04 1.76
N LEU A 92 0.32 -19.14 2.66
CA LEU A 92 1.16 -18.04 3.13
C LEU A 92 2.45 -18.59 3.75
N ALA A 93 2.35 -19.53 4.70
CA ALA A 93 3.52 -20.15 5.34
C ALA A 93 4.42 -20.91 4.35
N TYR A 94 3.86 -21.51 3.33
CA TYR A 94 4.63 -22.16 2.28
C TYR A 94 5.38 -21.14 1.42
N ARG A 95 4.67 -20.10 0.92
CA ARG A 95 5.27 -19.07 0.05
C ARG A 95 6.35 -18.27 0.77
N LEU A 96 6.15 -17.90 2.03
CA LEU A 96 7.15 -17.18 2.83
C LEU A 96 8.44 -17.98 3.11
N ARG A 97 8.45 -19.29 2.85
CA ARG A 97 9.66 -20.13 2.94
C ARG A 97 10.37 -20.28 1.59
N GLN A 98 9.77 -19.82 0.51
CA GLN A 98 10.42 -19.83 -0.79
C GLN A 98 11.48 -18.72 -0.87
N PRO A 99 12.48 -18.86 -1.76
CA PRO A 99 13.36 -17.74 -2.08
C PRO A 99 12.56 -16.52 -2.51
N PRO A 100 12.95 -15.33 -2.06
CA PRO A 100 12.24 -14.10 -2.43
C PRO A 100 12.27 -13.87 -3.93
N ARG A 101 11.18 -13.30 -4.45
CA ARG A 101 11.09 -12.89 -5.85
C ARG A 101 11.85 -11.58 -6.07
N GLY A 102 12.31 -11.38 -7.28
CA GLY A 102 13.08 -10.19 -7.65
C GLY A 102 12.24 -8.93 -7.84
N LEU A 103 12.91 -7.80 -7.77
CA LEU A 103 12.40 -6.52 -8.24
C LEU A 103 12.90 -6.29 -9.66
N LYS A 104 11.99 -6.19 -10.62
CA LYS A 104 12.31 -6.00 -12.04
C LYS A 104 12.10 -4.55 -12.43
N ASN A 105 13.17 -3.84 -12.75
CA ASN A 105 13.08 -2.47 -13.24
C ASN A 105 12.47 -2.44 -14.64
N VAL A 106 11.42 -1.63 -14.80
CA VAL A 106 10.78 -1.33 -16.09
C VAL A 106 10.76 0.18 -16.32
N THR A 107 10.53 0.61 -17.55
CA THR A 107 10.60 2.03 -17.90
C THR A 107 9.25 2.74 -17.85
N THR A 108 8.16 1.99 -17.85
CA THR A 108 6.79 2.52 -17.84
C THR A 108 5.83 1.55 -17.14
N GLY A 109 4.64 2.03 -16.84
CA GLY A 109 3.55 1.26 -16.24
C GLY A 109 2.31 2.15 -16.05
N PRO A 110 1.18 1.60 -15.60
CA PRO A 110 -0.05 2.36 -15.38
C PRO A 110 0.15 3.64 -14.57
N VAL A 111 0.98 3.61 -13.55
CA VAL A 111 1.28 4.78 -12.70
C VAL A 111 1.93 5.95 -13.44
N LYS A 112 2.45 5.72 -14.66
CA LYS A 112 3.09 6.75 -15.51
C LYS A 112 2.16 7.37 -16.56
N GLU A 113 0.90 6.95 -16.63
CA GLU A 113 -0.05 7.47 -17.65
C GLU A 113 -0.37 8.94 -17.45
N VAL A 114 -0.42 9.41 -16.19
CA VAL A 114 -0.68 10.81 -15.87
C VAL A 114 0.35 11.30 -14.87
N VAL A 115 1.13 12.31 -15.25
CA VAL A 115 2.16 12.92 -14.39
C VAL A 115 1.80 14.37 -14.13
N ARG A 116 1.81 14.77 -12.85
CA ARG A 116 1.61 16.15 -12.41
C ARG A 116 2.78 16.58 -11.54
N CYS A 117 3.46 17.65 -11.91
CA CYS A 117 4.63 18.15 -11.20
C CYS A 117 4.51 19.63 -10.82
N GLY A 118 5.31 20.07 -9.87
CA GLY A 118 5.37 21.46 -9.47
C GLY A 118 4.05 22.03 -8.96
N GLY A 119 3.56 23.08 -9.58
CA GLY A 119 2.30 23.75 -9.20
C GLY A 119 1.04 22.91 -9.43
N ASP A 120 1.11 21.95 -10.36
CA ASP A 120 -0.02 21.10 -10.73
C ASP A 120 -0.14 19.86 -9.83
N ALA A 121 0.87 19.61 -8.99
CA ALA A 121 0.84 18.53 -8.02
C ALA A 121 0.02 18.95 -6.79
N ASP A 122 -1.16 18.36 -6.65
CA ASP A 122 -2.09 18.62 -5.54
C ASP A 122 -2.78 17.32 -5.11
N TRP A 123 -2.31 16.72 -4.02
CA TRP A 123 -2.90 15.49 -3.50
C TRP A 123 -4.21 15.69 -2.73
N THR A 124 -4.58 16.95 -2.40
CA THR A 124 -5.91 17.24 -1.84
C THR A 124 -7.02 17.02 -2.86
N THR A 125 -6.68 16.86 -4.13
CA THR A 125 -7.63 16.47 -5.19
C THR A 125 -8.00 14.99 -5.13
N LEU A 126 -7.23 14.16 -4.43
CA LEU A 126 -7.48 12.73 -4.26
C LEU A 126 -8.65 12.48 -3.29
N PRO A 127 -9.32 11.34 -3.39
CA PRO A 127 -10.43 10.99 -2.50
C PRO A 127 -9.92 10.45 -1.16
N ILE A 128 -9.16 11.25 -0.43
CA ILE A 128 -8.70 10.92 0.93
C ILE A 128 -9.79 11.35 1.91
N PRO A 129 -10.45 10.41 2.63
CA PRO A 129 -11.61 10.72 3.47
C PRO A 129 -11.23 11.33 4.82
N PHE A 130 -12.23 11.89 5.49
CA PHE A 130 -12.22 12.05 6.93
C PHE A 130 -12.83 10.80 7.56
N HIS A 131 -12.20 10.26 8.60
CA HIS A 131 -12.71 9.06 9.28
C HIS A 131 -13.54 9.39 10.52
N LYS A 132 -13.33 10.56 11.09
CA LYS A 132 -13.99 11.03 12.30
C LYS A 132 -14.30 12.53 12.21
N ASP A 133 -15.33 12.96 12.90
CA ASP A 133 -15.74 14.38 12.98
C ASP A 133 -14.65 15.30 13.56
N LYS A 134 -13.67 14.74 14.24
CA LYS A 134 -12.57 15.47 14.89
C LYS A 134 -11.27 15.47 14.08
N ASP A 135 -11.24 14.83 12.92
CA ASP A 135 -10.05 14.84 12.07
C ASP A 135 -9.80 16.25 11.56
N GLU A 136 -8.62 16.81 11.84
CA GLU A 136 -8.25 18.16 11.42
C GLU A 136 -7.92 18.25 9.92
N ALA A 137 -7.65 17.13 9.27
CA ALA A 137 -7.37 17.03 7.85
C ALA A 137 -7.74 15.63 7.33
N PRO A 138 -7.96 15.48 6.00
CA PRO A 138 -8.15 14.17 5.37
C PRO A 138 -7.04 13.21 5.76
N TYR A 139 -7.40 11.99 6.15
CA TYR A 139 -6.50 11.00 6.71
C TYR A 139 -6.57 9.68 5.95
N VAL A 140 -5.41 9.07 5.72
CA VAL A 140 -5.30 7.72 5.17
C VAL A 140 -4.11 6.99 5.78
N THR A 141 -4.25 5.69 5.98
CA THR A 141 -3.12 4.83 6.28
C THR A 141 -2.46 4.41 4.96
N ALA A 142 -1.66 5.32 4.39
CA ALA A 142 -1.03 5.10 3.10
C ALA A 142 0.12 4.10 3.21
N MET A 143 0.24 3.21 2.22
CA MET A 143 1.50 2.49 2.03
C MET A 143 2.55 3.49 1.56
N ASN A 144 3.66 3.53 2.25
CA ASN A 144 4.79 4.38 1.87
C ASN A 144 6.03 3.54 1.58
N ILE A 145 6.85 4.04 0.66
CA ILE A 145 8.12 3.45 0.27
C ILE A 145 9.23 4.44 0.58
N ILE A 146 10.21 3.99 1.35
CA ILE A 146 11.46 4.67 1.63
C ILE A 146 12.62 3.73 1.37
N ARG A 147 13.83 4.28 1.20
CA ARG A 147 15.01 3.49 0.88
C ARG A 147 16.15 3.79 1.83
N ASP A 148 16.81 2.75 2.30
CA ASP A 148 18.05 2.87 3.07
C ASP A 148 19.14 3.44 2.15
N PRO A 149 19.76 4.56 2.52
CA PRO A 149 20.74 5.23 1.67
C PRO A 149 22.08 4.49 1.56
N GLU A 150 22.37 3.58 2.49
CA GLU A 150 23.63 2.82 2.52
C GLU A 150 23.51 1.47 1.81
N THR A 151 22.46 0.72 2.12
CA THR A 151 22.28 -0.65 1.62
C THR A 151 21.41 -0.72 0.37
N GLY A 152 20.60 0.30 0.12
CA GLY A 152 19.62 0.28 -0.95
C GLY A 152 18.35 -0.50 -0.61
N PHE A 153 18.22 -1.03 0.60
CA PHE A 153 17.05 -1.74 1.07
C PHE A 153 15.78 -0.88 0.96
N TYR A 154 14.75 -1.45 0.36
CA TYR A 154 13.43 -0.83 0.29
C TYR A 154 12.60 -1.24 1.50
N ASN A 155 12.19 -0.26 2.30
CA ASN A 155 11.19 -0.47 3.34
C ASN A 155 9.86 0.06 2.87
N SER A 156 8.84 -0.76 2.97
CA SER A 156 7.46 -0.31 2.80
C SER A 156 6.64 -0.64 4.03
N CYS A 157 5.88 0.35 4.48
CA CYS A 157 4.99 0.16 5.62
C CYS A 157 3.76 1.04 5.48
N HIS A 158 2.72 0.72 6.22
CA HIS A 158 1.60 1.64 6.39
C HIS A 158 1.98 2.72 7.41
N ALA A 159 1.71 3.97 7.08
CA ALA A 159 1.87 5.09 8.00
C ALA A 159 0.66 6.01 7.93
N GLY A 160 0.19 6.44 9.10
CA GLY A 160 -0.85 7.44 9.21
C GLY A 160 -0.43 8.73 8.51
N THR A 161 -1.21 9.17 7.55
CA THR A 161 -0.84 10.28 6.67
C THR A 161 -2.00 11.25 6.52
N HIS A 162 -1.75 12.54 6.77
CA HIS A 162 -2.72 13.62 6.62
C HIS A 162 -2.37 14.49 5.43
N ALA A 163 -3.34 14.74 4.56
CA ALA A 163 -3.22 15.68 3.44
C ALA A 163 -3.63 17.09 3.91
N VAL A 164 -2.70 17.85 4.49
CA VAL A 164 -3.03 19.14 5.14
C VAL A 164 -3.06 20.33 4.18
N ALA A 165 -2.41 20.23 3.02
CA ALA A 165 -2.43 21.25 1.95
C ALA A 165 -1.99 20.61 0.62
N PRO A 166 -2.19 21.27 -0.53
CA PRO A 166 -1.91 20.71 -1.85
C PRO A 166 -0.57 19.98 -2.01
N ARG A 167 0.48 20.48 -1.36
CA ARG A 167 1.84 19.92 -1.42
C ARG A 167 2.46 19.71 -0.04
N ARG A 168 1.63 19.58 0.98
CA ARG A 168 2.08 19.40 2.36
C ARG A 168 1.24 18.37 3.07
N GLY A 169 1.93 17.43 3.73
CA GLY A 169 1.32 16.41 4.56
C GLY A 169 2.05 16.20 5.86
N LEU A 170 1.41 15.44 6.72
CA LEU A 170 2.01 14.90 7.93
C LEU A 170 2.02 13.40 7.83
N VAL A 171 3.13 12.77 8.22
CA VAL A 171 3.28 11.32 8.23
C VAL A 171 3.77 10.86 9.60
N SER A 172 3.14 9.81 10.14
CA SER A 172 3.49 9.22 11.42
C SER A 172 4.15 7.85 11.21
N PHE A 173 5.47 7.79 11.35
CA PHE A 173 6.20 6.53 11.29
C PHE A 173 6.17 5.82 12.64
N VAL A 174 5.73 4.57 12.64
CA VAL A 174 5.68 3.73 13.85
C VAL A 174 6.59 2.50 13.74
N THR A 175 7.14 2.21 12.55
CA THR A 175 7.96 1.01 12.33
C THR A 175 9.44 1.26 12.65
N PRO A 176 10.13 0.28 13.25
CA PRO A 176 11.55 0.42 13.61
C PRO A 176 12.44 0.70 12.40
N HIS A 177 12.22 0.04 11.26
CA HIS A 177 13.03 0.23 10.05
C HIS A 177 12.97 1.68 9.55
N SER A 178 11.78 2.30 9.55
CA SER A 178 11.64 3.70 9.15
C SER A 178 12.48 4.63 10.01
N HIS A 179 12.50 4.41 11.33
CA HIS A 179 13.32 5.21 12.24
C HIS A 179 14.83 5.00 12.04
N VAL A 180 15.26 3.76 11.75
CA VAL A 180 16.67 3.47 11.42
C VAL A 180 17.07 4.19 10.13
N ILE A 181 16.26 4.11 9.08
CA ILE A 181 16.52 4.78 7.81
C ILE A 181 16.56 6.31 7.98
N MET A 182 15.58 6.90 8.68
CA MET A 182 15.58 8.33 8.99
C MET A 182 16.85 8.78 9.74
N ARG A 183 17.32 7.97 10.70
CA ARG A 183 18.57 8.25 11.43
C ARG A 183 19.77 8.28 10.50
N LYS A 184 19.91 7.30 9.59
CA LYS A 184 21.02 7.26 8.62
C LYS A 184 21.04 8.52 7.73
N TYR A 185 19.89 8.97 7.23
CA TYR A 185 19.83 10.24 6.50
C TYR A 185 20.32 11.43 7.32
N ARG A 186 19.96 11.50 8.63
CA ARG A 186 20.47 12.57 9.53
C ARG A 186 21.98 12.46 9.74
N GLU A 187 22.51 11.25 9.96
CA GLU A 187 23.96 10.99 10.12
C GLU A 187 24.74 11.37 8.87
N MET A 188 24.14 11.27 7.69
CA MET A 188 24.71 11.77 6.42
C MET A 188 24.58 13.29 6.24
N GLY A 189 24.07 14.02 7.23
CA GLY A 189 23.87 15.48 7.16
C GLY A 189 22.73 15.91 6.23
N LYS A 190 21.76 15.04 5.94
CA LYS A 190 20.61 15.38 5.09
C LYS A 190 19.51 16.00 5.92
N ASP A 191 18.90 17.06 5.40
CA ASP A 191 17.72 17.72 6.02
C ASP A 191 16.41 17.00 5.65
N THR A 192 16.41 16.22 4.59
CA THR A 192 15.21 15.52 4.10
C THR A 192 15.50 14.10 3.67
N MET A 193 14.47 13.25 3.73
CA MET A 193 14.46 11.88 3.24
C MET A 193 13.39 11.71 2.15
N PRO A 194 13.70 11.09 0.99
CA PRO A 194 12.71 10.77 -0.03
C PRO A 194 11.64 9.80 0.51
N ILE A 195 10.40 10.01 0.10
CA ILE A 195 9.27 9.12 0.40
C ILE A 195 8.30 9.11 -0.80
N ALA A 196 7.76 7.94 -1.11
CA ALA A 196 6.66 7.78 -2.04
C ALA A 196 5.45 7.18 -1.31
N PHE A 197 4.31 7.85 -1.38
CA PHE A 197 3.02 7.31 -0.92
C PHE A 197 2.35 6.64 -2.10
N VAL A 198 1.93 5.38 -1.91
CA VAL A 198 1.45 4.52 -2.99
C VAL A 198 0.03 4.09 -2.69
N PHE A 199 -0.86 4.23 -3.66
CA PHE A 199 -2.28 3.90 -3.57
C PHE A 199 -2.70 3.01 -4.74
N GLY A 200 -3.72 2.21 -4.51
CA GLY A 200 -4.33 1.41 -5.57
C GLY A 200 -3.50 0.19 -5.97
N LEU A 201 -2.90 -0.48 -5.00
CA LEU A 201 -2.19 -1.75 -5.20
C LEU A 201 -3.07 -2.96 -4.85
N PRO A 202 -2.82 -4.14 -5.42
CA PRO A 202 -3.46 -5.38 -5.01
C PRO A 202 -3.27 -5.65 -3.51
N PRO A 203 -4.23 -6.31 -2.82
CA PRO A 203 -4.20 -6.46 -1.37
C PRO A 203 -3.05 -7.30 -0.82
N ALA A 204 -2.30 -8.02 -1.65
CA ALA A 204 -1.06 -8.69 -1.24
C ALA A 204 -0.01 -7.69 -0.71
N TYR A 205 0.02 -6.48 -1.24
CA TYR A 205 0.88 -5.40 -0.75
C TYR A 205 0.50 -4.97 0.66
N GLU A 206 -0.79 -4.85 0.96
CA GLU A 206 -1.27 -4.52 2.30
C GLU A 206 -0.92 -5.60 3.33
N ILE A 207 -0.95 -6.88 2.93
CA ILE A 207 -0.55 -7.99 3.80
C ILE A 207 0.93 -7.86 4.17
N MET A 208 1.81 -7.55 3.21
CA MET A 208 3.26 -7.48 3.45
C MET A 208 3.71 -6.16 4.04
N ALA A 209 3.07 -5.05 3.75
CA ALA A 209 3.38 -3.76 4.37
C ALA A 209 3.14 -3.74 5.89
N ASN A 210 2.39 -4.69 6.42
CA ASN A 210 2.21 -4.91 7.86
C ASN A 210 3.02 -6.09 8.40
N PHE A 211 3.89 -6.68 7.58
CA PHE A 211 4.70 -7.82 8.01
C PHE A 211 5.91 -7.30 8.81
N SER A 212 6.07 -7.81 10.02
CA SER A 212 7.23 -7.56 10.88
C SER A 212 8.09 -8.80 11.00
N GLY A 213 9.39 -8.62 11.17
CA GLY A 213 10.34 -9.73 11.30
C GLY A 213 11.32 -9.86 10.14
N LEU A 214 11.30 -8.93 9.20
CA LEU A 214 12.35 -8.80 8.19
C LEU A 214 13.61 -8.18 8.78
N HIS A 215 14.75 -8.61 8.27
CA HIS A 215 16.05 -8.00 8.57
C HIS A 215 16.45 -7.08 7.43
N MET A 216 16.88 -5.85 7.74
CA MET A 216 17.26 -4.83 6.76
C MET A 216 18.47 -5.18 5.89
N ASP A 217 19.18 -6.24 6.22
CA ASP A 217 20.34 -6.77 5.48
C ASP A 217 19.96 -7.90 4.52
N THR A 218 18.70 -8.24 4.39
CA THR A 218 18.21 -9.32 3.54
C THR A 218 17.38 -8.77 2.38
N TRP A 219 16.09 -8.89 2.46
CA TRP A 219 15.11 -8.43 1.45
C TRP A 219 13.96 -7.69 2.12
N GLY A 220 13.33 -6.79 1.38
CA GLY A 220 12.28 -5.94 1.88
C GLY A 220 10.87 -6.47 1.62
N GLU A 221 9.90 -5.68 2.01
CA GLU A 221 8.49 -6.01 1.87
C GLU A 221 8.09 -6.21 0.40
N MET A 222 8.74 -5.49 -0.55
CA MET A 222 8.41 -5.60 -1.98
C MET A 222 8.79 -6.99 -2.54
N GLU A 223 9.97 -7.51 -2.22
CA GLU A 223 10.38 -8.86 -2.58
C GLU A 223 9.48 -9.91 -1.93
N MET A 224 9.01 -9.64 -0.72
CA MET A 224 8.07 -10.52 -0.02
C MET A 224 6.67 -10.47 -0.63
N VAL A 225 6.21 -9.30 -1.12
CA VAL A 225 4.99 -9.22 -1.95
C VAL A 225 5.12 -10.12 -3.16
N GLY A 226 6.22 -10.01 -3.90
CA GLY A 226 6.49 -10.88 -5.05
C GLY A 226 6.45 -12.35 -4.68
N THR A 227 7.04 -12.71 -3.54
CA THR A 227 7.07 -14.08 -3.04
C THR A 227 5.68 -14.61 -2.73
N ILE A 228 4.82 -13.85 -2.06
CA ILE A 228 3.45 -14.29 -1.79
C ILE A 228 2.54 -14.25 -3.02
N MET A 229 2.85 -13.43 -4.01
CA MET A 229 2.16 -13.39 -5.31
C MET A 229 2.73 -14.39 -6.32
N ASP A 230 3.86 -15.03 -6.01
CA ASP A 230 4.60 -15.96 -6.88
C ASP A 230 5.02 -15.35 -8.23
N ARG A 231 5.44 -14.08 -8.21
CA ARG A 231 5.94 -13.34 -9.39
C ARG A 231 6.95 -12.27 -9.01
N ASP A 232 7.78 -11.84 -9.95
CA ASP A 232 8.61 -10.64 -9.78
C ASP A 232 7.73 -9.38 -9.75
N ILE A 233 8.16 -8.38 -9.00
CA ILE A 233 7.48 -7.09 -8.91
C ILE A 233 8.14 -6.13 -9.91
N GLU A 234 7.35 -5.59 -10.82
CA GLU A 234 7.82 -4.57 -11.75
C GLU A 234 7.86 -3.21 -11.05
N MET A 235 9.02 -2.57 -11.11
CA MET A 235 9.30 -1.29 -10.47
C MET A 235 9.64 -0.24 -11.51
N VAL A 236 9.03 0.94 -11.43
CA VAL A 236 9.37 2.11 -12.26
C VAL A 236 10.04 3.18 -11.42
N PRO A 237 10.96 3.98 -11.99
CA PRO A 237 11.54 5.12 -11.27
C PRO A 237 10.48 6.19 -11.00
N CYS A 238 10.56 6.82 -9.85
CA CYS A 238 9.84 8.06 -9.55
C CYS A 238 10.21 9.17 -10.53
N GLU A 239 9.37 10.21 -10.65
CA GLU A 239 9.64 11.36 -11.52
C GLU A 239 10.65 12.33 -10.88
N THR A 240 10.61 12.51 -9.56
CA THR A 240 11.34 13.56 -8.84
C THR A 240 12.24 13.04 -7.73
N LEU A 241 12.21 11.72 -7.47
CA LEU A 241 12.93 11.09 -6.37
C LEU A 241 13.83 9.95 -6.89
N GLU A 242 14.91 9.71 -6.16
CA GLU A 242 15.77 8.53 -6.38
C GLU A 242 15.17 7.28 -5.72
N LEU A 243 13.90 7.00 -6.02
CA LEU A 243 13.15 5.83 -5.57
C LEU A 243 12.50 5.15 -6.77
N ASN A 244 12.28 3.84 -6.63
CA ASN A 244 11.41 3.09 -7.53
C ASN A 244 10.13 2.71 -6.78
N VAL A 245 9.03 2.63 -7.51
CA VAL A 245 7.70 2.28 -7.01
C VAL A 245 7.09 1.19 -7.88
N PRO A 246 6.12 0.40 -7.38
CA PRO A 246 5.42 -0.58 -8.19
C PRO A 246 4.78 0.05 -9.43
N ALA A 247 5.08 -0.49 -10.59
CA ALA A 247 4.56 -0.01 -11.87
C ALA A 247 3.05 -0.11 -11.99
N GLU A 248 2.45 -1.05 -11.28
CA GLU A 248 1.02 -1.36 -11.24
C GLU A 248 0.20 -0.51 -10.27
N ALA A 249 0.84 0.38 -9.52
CA ALA A 249 0.13 1.32 -8.65
C ALA A 249 -0.80 2.23 -9.45
N GLU A 250 -1.95 2.59 -8.89
CA GLU A 250 -2.86 3.54 -9.56
C GLU A 250 -2.43 4.98 -9.33
N ILE A 251 -1.93 5.30 -8.13
CA ILE A 251 -1.49 6.66 -7.78
C ILE A 251 -0.22 6.59 -6.94
N VAL A 252 0.74 7.46 -7.26
CA VAL A 252 1.92 7.71 -6.43
C VAL A 252 2.04 9.19 -6.13
N VAL A 253 2.25 9.52 -4.87
CA VAL A 253 2.54 10.89 -4.43
C VAL A 253 3.98 10.93 -3.93
N GLU A 254 4.81 11.65 -4.63
CA GLU A 254 6.23 11.80 -4.32
C GLU A 254 6.46 12.99 -3.38
N GLY A 255 7.28 12.79 -2.36
CA GLY A 255 7.54 13.81 -1.37
C GLY A 255 8.89 13.67 -0.66
N ARG A 256 9.16 14.58 0.25
CA ARG A 256 10.34 14.55 1.12
C ARG A 256 9.93 14.77 2.56
N VAL A 257 10.33 13.87 3.44
CA VAL A 257 10.15 14.01 4.89
C VAL A 257 11.19 15.02 5.40
N ASN A 258 10.73 16.07 6.09
CA ASN A 258 11.62 16.98 6.81
C ASN A 258 12.15 16.27 8.07
N LEU A 259 13.44 16.06 8.16
CA LEU A 259 14.08 15.34 9.25
C LEU A 259 14.33 16.21 10.49
N ASN A 260 14.26 17.54 10.34
CA ASN A 260 14.50 18.52 11.40
C ASN A 260 13.21 19.05 12.03
N GLY A 261 12.05 18.80 11.40
CA GLY A 261 10.75 19.21 11.86
C GLY A 261 10.13 18.18 12.80
N ARG A 262 9.49 18.67 13.87
CA ARG A 262 8.47 17.90 14.59
C ARG A 262 7.15 18.64 14.40
N PHE A 263 6.11 17.89 14.05
CA PHE A 263 4.75 18.41 14.00
C PHE A 263 3.96 17.62 15.04
N GLU A 264 3.34 18.34 15.96
CA GLU A 264 2.31 17.73 16.80
C GLU A 264 1.09 17.52 15.90
N VAL A 265 0.73 16.27 15.74
CA VAL A 265 -0.57 15.88 15.18
C VAL A 265 -1.47 15.76 16.39
N GLY A 266 -2.59 16.46 16.41
CA GLY A 266 -3.61 16.27 17.43
C GLY A 266 -4.00 14.79 17.54
N ASP A 267 -4.73 14.42 18.57
CA ASP A 267 -5.07 13.01 18.90
C ASP A 267 -5.49 12.19 17.69
N VAL A 268 -4.51 11.56 17.04
CA VAL A 268 -4.73 10.56 15.98
C VAL A 268 -5.01 9.25 16.68
N THR A 269 -6.25 9.02 17.00
CA THR A 269 -6.66 7.69 17.41
C THR A 269 -6.84 6.86 16.13
N SER A 270 -5.92 5.95 15.88
CA SER A 270 -6.14 4.85 14.94
C SER A 270 -7.47 4.17 15.22
N PRO A 271 -8.22 3.74 14.21
CA PRO A 271 -9.42 2.94 14.40
C PRO A 271 -9.12 1.60 15.04
#